data_4d5ec13ba221706272837f334940c0f8
#
_entry.id   4d5ec13ba221706272837f334940c0f8
#
_cell.length_a   1.000
_cell.length_b   1.000
_cell.length_c   1.000
_cell.angle_alpha   90.00
_cell.angle_beta   90.00
_cell.angle_gamma   90.00
#
_symmetry.space_group_name_H-M   'P 1'
#
loop_
_entity.id
_entity.type
_entity.pdbx_description
1 polymer ?
#
loop_
_entity_poly.entity_id
_entity_poly.type
_entity_poly.pdbx_seq_one_letter_code
_entity_poly.pdbx_strand_id
1 'polypeptide(L)'
;MTLLRLGIGALLSLCMAAASGAASPPALASAPVGSELEAMSRALQRAHAAVVGVRALAVENARSNAVLGRTREGSGVVIGNDGLVLTIGYLILEADQVQLELDDDRIVPARVLAYDVATGFGLLQALTPLRLAPAPLGSAATMAPKEPLMIASGGEDGAVSVARLVSRRAFVGYWEYRIDGALFTSPPRTDHSGAGLFNSHGELMGIGSLYVADTLGTVDGPRIPGNMFVPVDLLKPVLDELRRDGRSRASHRAWIGINAIELEGQVRVLRVNDDSPADAAGVQPGDSIVSIDGTAIAALDALWQSLWSGGAPEREVTLEIRRGAETKTLKVQTVDRMRTLRRAEGI
;
A
#
# COMPACT_ATOMS: atom_id res chain seq x y z
N MET A 1 -45.31 35.92 -70.54
CA MET A 1 -45.34 35.41 -71.91
C MET A 1 -45.06 33.92 -71.86
N THR A 2 -46.07 33.18 -72.20
CA THR A 2 -46.17 31.99 -73.03
C THR A 2 -45.73 30.69 -72.38
N LEU A 3 -46.68 29.87 -71.88
CA LEU A 3 -47.42 28.77 -72.53
C LEU A 3 -46.49 27.70 -73.12
N LEU A 4 -46.59 26.41 -72.75
CA LEU A 4 -47.49 25.42 -73.32
C LEU A 4 -47.20 24.00 -72.79
N ARG A 5 -48.11 23.36 -72.10
CA ARG A 5 -48.89 22.15 -72.40
C ARG A 5 -48.19 20.81 -72.76
N LEU A 6 -48.60 19.82 -71.96
CA LEU A 6 -49.19 18.51 -72.32
C LEU A 6 -48.24 17.33 -72.68
N GLY A 7 -48.50 16.20 -72.02
CA GLY A 7 -48.18 14.85 -72.45
C GLY A 7 -48.48 13.77 -71.39
N ILE A 8 -49.63 13.14 -71.56
CA ILE A 8 -50.15 11.98 -70.79
C ILE A 8 -49.35 10.71 -71.16
N GLY A 9 -49.06 9.88 -70.19
CA GLY A 9 -48.54 8.52 -70.42
C GLY A 9 -48.58 7.65 -69.18
N ALA A 10 -49.68 6.93 -69.01
CA ALA A 10 -49.82 5.91 -67.98
C ALA A 10 -49.01 4.66 -68.30
N LEU A 11 -48.21 4.15 -67.41
CA LEU A 11 -47.73 2.79 -67.39
C LEU A 11 -47.73 2.27 -65.96
N LEU A 12 -48.63 1.32 -65.68
CA LEU A 12 -48.57 0.43 -64.53
C LEU A 12 -47.26 -0.32 -64.50
N SER A 13 -46.53 -0.27 -63.40
CA SER A 13 -45.50 -1.25 -63.04
C SER A 13 -45.62 -1.65 -61.62
N LEU A 14 -45.90 -2.92 -61.47
CA LEU A 14 -46.00 -3.69 -60.25
C LEU A 14 -44.65 -3.73 -59.54
N CYS A 15 -44.46 -3.00 -58.41
CA CYS A 15 -43.27 -3.19 -57.58
C CYS A 15 -43.64 -4.02 -56.34
N MET A 16 -43.06 -5.22 -56.30
CA MET A 16 -43.03 -6.08 -55.07
C MET A 16 -42.31 -5.31 -53.96
N ALA A 17 -42.97 -5.10 -52.87
CA ALA A 17 -42.38 -4.65 -51.60
C ALA A 17 -41.61 -5.80 -50.96
N ALA A 18 -40.27 -5.78 -51.09
CA ALA A 18 -39.39 -6.60 -50.22
C ALA A 18 -39.39 -5.98 -48.83
N ALA A 19 -40.07 -6.62 -47.92
CA ALA A 19 -39.97 -6.27 -46.48
C ALA A 19 -38.57 -6.69 -45.99
N SER A 20 -37.65 -5.71 -45.94
CA SER A 20 -36.40 -5.82 -45.23
C SER A 20 -36.69 -5.80 -43.74
N GLY A 21 -36.76 -6.96 -43.12
CA GLY A 21 -36.78 -7.10 -41.66
C GLY A 21 -35.42 -6.66 -41.09
N ALA A 22 -35.35 -5.42 -40.65
CA ALA A 22 -34.24 -4.97 -39.80
C ALA A 22 -34.37 -5.69 -38.46
N ALA A 23 -33.51 -6.69 -38.26
CA ALA A 23 -33.33 -7.29 -36.93
C ALA A 23 -32.86 -6.21 -35.97
N SER A 24 -33.68 -5.88 -34.99
CA SER A 24 -33.28 -5.04 -33.86
C SER A 24 -32.08 -5.70 -33.16
N PRO A 25 -31.02 -4.96 -32.82
CA PRO A 25 -29.93 -5.52 -32.04
C PRO A 25 -30.50 -6.02 -30.70
N PRO A 26 -29.97 -7.14 -30.14
CA PRO A 26 -30.42 -7.63 -28.86
C PRO A 26 -30.21 -6.53 -27.80
N ALA A 27 -31.31 -6.14 -27.17
CA ALA A 27 -31.25 -5.26 -26.01
C ALA A 27 -30.41 -5.97 -24.96
N LEU A 28 -29.25 -5.38 -24.61
CA LEU A 28 -28.52 -5.75 -23.41
C LEU A 28 -29.49 -5.56 -22.24
N ALA A 29 -30.01 -6.65 -21.70
CA ALA A 29 -30.86 -6.64 -20.54
C ALA A 29 -30.02 -6.11 -19.36
N SER A 30 -30.20 -4.86 -19.00
CA SER A 30 -29.66 -4.29 -17.77
C SER A 30 -30.24 -5.10 -16.62
N ALA A 31 -29.36 -5.71 -15.81
CA ALA A 31 -29.81 -6.38 -14.59
C ALA A 31 -30.62 -5.38 -13.75
N PRO A 32 -31.70 -5.79 -13.06
CA PRO A 32 -32.47 -4.88 -12.23
C PRO A 32 -31.55 -4.30 -11.14
N VAL A 33 -31.58 -3.00 -10.92
CA VAL A 33 -30.73 -2.24 -9.97
C VAL A 33 -30.69 -2.90 -8.58
N GLY A 34 -31.78 -3.55 -8.14
CA GLY A 34 -31.83 -4.33 -6.90
C GLY A 34 -30.86 -5.50 -6.84
N SER A 35 -30.68 -6.22 -7.95
CA SER A 35 -29.79 -7.39 -8.00
C SER A 35 -28.30 -7.01 -7.97
N GLU A 36 -27.93 -5.83 -8.49
CA GLU A 36 -26.58 -5.32 -8.44
C GLU A 36 -26.20 -4.86 -7.01
N LEU A 37 -27.12 -4.15 -6.33
CA LEU A 37 -26.92 -3.75 -4.94
C LEU A 37 -26.79 -4.94 -4.00
N GLU A 38 -27.61 -5.97 -4.19
CA GLU A 38 -27.50 -7.21 -3.41
C GLU A 38 -26.20 -7.94 -3.70
N ALA A 39 -25.74 -7.98 -4.95
CA ALA A 39 -24.46 -8.61 -5.31
C ALA A 39 -23.29 -7.86 -4.65
N MET A 40 -23.30 -6.53 -4.68
CA MET A 40 -22.31 -5.69 -4.01
C MET A 40 -22.34 -5.90 -2.49
N SER A 41 -23.51 -5.91 -1.86
CA SER A 41 -23.65 -6.14 -0.42
C SER A 41 -23.05 -7.50 -0.02
N ARG A 42 -23.36 -8.58 -0.77
CA ARG A 42 -22.78 -9.90 -0.53
C ARG A 42 -21.27 -9.93 -0.75
N ALA A 43 -20.75 -9.20 -1.72
CA ALA A 43 -19.31 -9.10 -1.98
C ALA A 43 -18.58 -8.42 -0.82
N LEU A 44 -19.12 -7.31 -0.31
CA LEU A 44 -18.56 -6.58 0.82
C LEU A 44 -18.65 -7.37 2.14
N GLN A 45 -19.74 -8.12 2.35
CA GLN A 45 -19.87 -9.03 3.51
C GLN A 45 -18.79 -10.14 3.47
N ARG A 46 -18.54 -10.75 2.31
CA ARG A 46 -17.47 -11.75 2.16
C ARG A 46 -16.09 -11.11 2.38
N ALA A 47 -15.86 -9.90 1.89
CA ALA A 47 -14.61 -9.18 2.07
C ALA A 47 -14.36 -8.86 3.55
N HIS A 48 -15.37 -8.42 4.28
CA HIS A 48 -15.29 -8.19 5.72
C HIS A 48 -14.98 -9.49 6.48
N ALA A 49 -15.65 -10.59 6.16
CA ALA A 49 -15.42 -11.89 6.78
C ALA A 49 -13.99 -12.46 6.56
N ALA A 50 -13.22 -11.90 5.64
CA ALA A 50 -11.82 -12.25 5.44
C ALA A 50 -10.85 -11.41 6.29
N VAL A 51 -11.35 -10.41 7.04
CA VAL A 51 -10.53 -9.54 7.89
C VAL A 51 -10.44 -10.15 9.29
N VAL A 52 -9.25 -10.14 9.87
CA VAL A 52 -8.97 -10.69 11.20
C VAL A 52 -8.18 -9.68 12.01
N GLY A 53 -8.31 -9.74 13.33
CA GLY A 53 -7.40 -9.03 14.22
C GLY A 53 -6.01 -9.66 14.20
N VAL A 54 -5.00 -8.84 14.39
CA VAL A 54 -3.59 -9.25 14.52
C VAL A 54 -3.06 -8.68 15.83
N ARG A 55 -2.65 -9.56 16.72
CA ARG A 55 -1.91 -9.19 17.95
C ARG A 55 -0.52 -9.80 17.88
N ALA A 56 0.51 -8.95 18.03
CA ALA A 56 1.90 -9.38 18.00
C ALA A 56 2.66 -8.90 19.22
N LEU A 57 3.54 -9.76 19.71
CA LEU A 57 4.48 -9.44 20.79
C LEU A 57 5.90 -9.51 20.22
N ALA A 58 6.61 -8.38 20.21
CA ALA A 58 7.98 -8.34 19.73
C ALA A 58 8.95 -8.95 20.75
N VAL A 59 10.13 -9.41 20.29
CA VAL A 59 11.20 -9.85 21.18
C VAL A 59 11.57 -8.74 22.15
N GLU A 60 12.01 -9.11 23.34
CA GLU A 60 12.25 -8.15 24.44
C GLU A 60 13.24 -7.04 24.04
N ASN A 61 14.31 -7.44 23.36
CA ASN A 61 15.37 -6.54 22.92
C ASN A 61 15.18 -6.01 21.48
N ALA A 62 13.96 -6.04 20.92
CA ALA A 62 13.70 -5.51 19.59
C ALA A 62 14.05 -4.03 19.49
N ARG A 63 14.79 -3.63 18.44
CA ARG A 63 15.09 -2.22 18.20
C ARG A 63 13.85 -1.39 17.93
N SER A 64 12.84 -2.00 17.34
CA SER A 64 11.54 -1.37 17.04
C SER A 64 10.70 -1.06 18.29
N ASN A 65 11.01 -1.64 19.47
CA ASN A 65 10.22 -1.42 20.68
C ASN A 65 10.23 0.05 21.14
N ALA A 66 11.31 0.78 20.90
CA ALA A 66 11.42 2.20 21.27
C ALA A 66 10.40 3.10 20.55
N VAL A 67 9.94 2.69 19.37
CA VAL A 67 9.03 3.49 18.51
C VAL A 67 7.64 2.87 18.43
N LEU A 68 7.56 1.54 18.31
CA LEU A 68 6.31 0.82 18.04
C LEU A 68 5.72 0.17 19.29
N GLY A 69 6.46 0.13 20.40
CA GLY A 69 6.09 -0.66 21.56
C GLY A 69 6.33 -2.17 21.34
N ARG A 70 6.22 -2.93 22.44
CA ARG A 70 6.43 -4.37 22.41
C ARG A 70 5.17 -5.12 21.98
N THR A 71 4.00 -4.72 22.50
CA THR A 71 2.69 -5.24 22.09
C THR A 71 2.13 -4.38 20.98
N ARG A 72 1.70 -5.02 19.89
CA ARG A 72 1.18 -4.34 18.71
C ARG A 72 -0.11 -4.99 18.27
N GLU A 73 -1.11 -4.16 17.98
CA GLU A 73 -2.45 -4.58 17.60
C GLU A 73 -2.83 -3.88 16.29
N GLY A 74 -3.62 -4.60 15.51
CA GLY A 74 -4.13 -4.12 14.22
C GLY A 74 -4.89 -5.20 13.50
N SER A 75 -4.87 -5.17 12.19
CA SER A 75 -5.66 -6.07 11.35
C SER A 75 -4.81 -6.81 10.33
N GLY A 76 -5.39 -7.85 9.76
CA GLY A 76 -4.89 -8.54 8.60
C GLY A 76 -6.04 -9.04 7.74
N VAL A 77 -5.74 -9.37 6.50
CA VAL A 77 -6.71 -9.89 5.54
C VAL A 77 -6.28 -11.27 5.08
N VAL A 78 -7.16 -12.26 5.20
CA VAL A 78 -6.94 -13.61 4.66
C VAL A 78 -6.91 -13.52 3.14
N ILE A 79 -5.80 -13.94 2.53
CA ILE A 79 -5.58 -13.90 1.08
C ILE A 79 -5.30 -15.28 0.46
N GLY A 80 -5.24 -16.33 1.27
CA GLY A 80 -5.01 -17.71 0.83
C GLY A 80 -5.88 -18.71 1.57
N ASN A 81 -6.36 -19.75 0.85
CA ASN A 81 -7.13 -20.84 1.44
C ASN A 81 -6.33 -21.70 2.46
N ASP A 82 -5.01 -21.57 2.40
CA ASP A 82 -4.05 -22.20 3.31
C ASP A 82 -3.84 -21.43 4.62
N GLY A 83 -4.63 -20.36 4.85
CA GLY A 83 -4.54 -19.52 6.04
C GLY A 83 -3.42 -18.48 5.93
N LEU A 84 -3.06 -18.06 4.71
CA LEU A 84 -2.16 -16.94 4.48
C LEU A 84 -2.89 -15.63 4.76
N VAL A 85 -2.27 -14.77 5.61
CA VAL A 85 -2.82 -13.46 6.00
C VAL A 85 -1.84 -12.37 5.62
N LEU A 86 -2.34 -11.34 4.92
CA LEU A 86 -1.62 -10.13 4.58
C LEU A 86 -1.89 -9.05 5.62
N THR A 87 -0.85 -8.42 6.12
CA THR A 87 -0.93 -7.29 7.07
C THR A 87 0.11 -6.23 6.73
N ILE A 88 0.20 -5.20 7.57
CA ILE A 88 1.29 -4.23 7.48
C ILE A 88 2.47 -4.67 8.34
N GLY A 89 3.67 -4.59 7.80
CA GLY A 89 4.86 -5.23 8.35
C GLY A 89 5.30 -4.70 9.72
N TYR A 90 5.07 -3.43 10.03
CA TYR A 90 5.47 -2.90 11.34
C TYR A 90 4.73 -3.53 12.52
N LEU A 91 3.53 -4.11 12.31
CA LEU A 91 2.82 -4.86 13.34
C LEU A 91 3.60 -6.11 13.76
N ILE A 92 4.25 -6.77 12.80
CA ILE A 92 4.93 -8.05 12.99
C ILE A 92 6.44 -7.97 12.97
N LEU A 93 6.98 -6.74 12.92
CA LEU A 93 8.41 -6.49 12.89
C LEU A 93 9.05 -6.98 14.20
N GLU A 94 10.05 -7.89 14.08
CA GLU A 94 10.75 -8.50 15.23
C GLU A 94 9.79 -9.23 16.20
N ALA A 95 8.65 -9.75 15.70
CA ALA A 95 7.68 -10.46 16.54
C ALA A 95 8.21 -11.83 16.97
N ASP A 96 8.01 -12.13 18.28
CA ASP A 96 8.22 -13.42 18.89
C ASP A 96 6.95 -14.28 18.83
N GLN A 97 5.80 -13.64 19.10
CA GLN A 97 4.50 -14.30 19.08
C GLN A 97 3.51 -13.48 18.25
N VAL A 98 2.67 -14.20 17.51
CA VAL A 98 1.59 -13.60 16.74
C VAL A 98 0.32 -14.42 16.93
N GLN A 99 -0.78 -13.74 17.14
CA GLN A 99 -2.13 -14.29 17.24
C GLN A 99 -3.05 -13.59 16.24
N LEU A 100 -3.96 -14.37 15.66
CA LEU A 100 -5.06 -13.91 14.83
C LEU A 100 -6.35 -14.01 15.64
N GLU A 101 -7.10 -12.92 15.71
CA GLU A 101 -8.39 -12.83 16.39
C GLU A 101 -9.50 -12.84 15.33
N LEU A 102 -10.41 -13.79 15.41
CA LEU A 102 -11.52 -13.96 14.48
C LEU A 102 -12.82 -13.44 15.09
N ASP A 103 -13.80 -13.08 14.26
CA ASP A 103 -15.09 -12.52 14.70
C ASP A 103 -15.92 -13.47 15.59
N ASP A 104 -15.59 -14.76 15.60
CA ASP A 104 -16.24 -15.78 16.46
C ASP A 104 -15.48 -16.03 17.78
N ASP A 105 -14.73 -15.04 18.25
CA ASP A 105 -13.92 -15.07 19.48
C ASP A 105 -12.80 -16.14 19.48
N ARG A 106 -12.53 -16.77 18.32
CA ARG A 106 -11.42 -17.72 18.21
C ARG A 106 -10.09 -16.98 18.10
N ILE A 107 -9.14 -17.39 18.91
CA ILE A 107 -7.75 -16.97 18.81
C ILE A 107 -6.94 -18.07 18.14
N VAL A 108 -6.29 -17.75 17.03
CA VAL A 108 -5.49 -18.69 16.26
C VAL A 108 -4.03 -18.25 16.28
N PRO A 109 -3.10 -19.10 16.73
CA PRO A 109 -1.69 -18.77 16.66
C PRO A 109 -1.22 -18.72 15.19
N ALA A 110 -0.31 -17.79 14.91
CA ALA A 110 0.29 -17.62 13.60
C ALA A 110 1.80 -17.44 13.73
N ARG A 111 2.52 -17.71 12.63
CA ARG A 111 3.93 -17.38 12.52
C ARG A 111 4.15 -16.30 11.49
N VAL A 112 5.16 -15.49 11.69
CA VAL A 112 5.63 -14.55 10.66
C VAL A 112 6.22 -15.37 9.52
N LEU A 113 5.63 -15.23 8.33
CA LEU A 113 6.13 -15.88 7.12
C LEU A 113 7.10 -14.99 6.37
N ALA A 114 6.75 -13.70 6.23
CA ALA A 114 7.58 -12.74 5.53
C ALA A 114 7.41 -11.32 6.06
N TYR A 115 8.46 -10.53 5.90
CA TYR A 115 8.43 -9.06 5.99
C TYR A 115 9.16 -8.48 4.77
N ASP A 116 8.48 -7.61 4.04
CA ASP A 116 9.04 -6.93 2.87
C ASP A 116 9.32 -5.46 3.17
N VAL A 117 10.58 -5.13 3.38
CA VAL A 117 11.03 -3.75 3.64
C VAL A 117 10.68 -2.81 2.50
N ALA A 118 10.65 -3.33 1.26
CA ALA A 118 10.43 -2.52 0.07
C ALA A 118 9.01 -1.97 -0.01
N THR A 119 8.02 -2.80 0.33
CA THR A 119 6.60 -2.44 0.28
C THR A 119 6.01 -2.16 1.65
N GLY A 120 6.67 -2.63 2.71
CA GLY A 120 6.15 -2.59 4.06
C GLY A 120 5.09 -3.66 4.36
N PHE A 121 4.84 -4.61 3.47
CA PHE A 121 3.93 -5.72 3.73
C PHE A 121 4.50 -6.72 4.73
N GLY A 122 3.60 -7.31 5.52
CA GLY A 122 3.86 -8.47 6.34
C GLY A 122 2.97 -9.63 5.92
N LEU A 123 3.52 -10.84 5.90
CA LEU A 123 2.77 -12.06 5.70
C LEU A 123 2.81 -12.93 6.95
N LEU A 124 1.65 -13.43 7.33
CA LEU A 124 1.46 -14.36 8.42
C LEU A 124 0.92 -15.68 7.89
N GLN A 125 1.34 -16.78 8.49
CA GLN A 125 0.79 -18.10 8.26
C GLN A 125 0.09 -18.57 9.51
N ALA A 126 -1.23 -18.76 9.45
CA ALA A 126 -2.00 -19.39 10.51
C ALA A 126 -1.51 -20.83 10.76
N LEU A 127 -1.37 -21.22 12.04
CA LEU A 127 -0.89 -22.55 12.42
C LEU A 127 -2.01 -23.59 12.48
N THR A 128 -3.27 -23.13 12.45
CA THR A 128 -4.46 -24.00 12.34
C THR A 128 -5.42 -23.41 11.31
N PRO A 129 -6.33 -24.23 10.73
CA PRO A 129 -7.26 -23.77 9.70
C PRO A 129 -8.17 -22.63 10.18
N LEU A 130 -8.16 -21.49 9.46
CA LEU A 130 -9.02 -20.35 9.77
C LEU A 130 -10.48 -20.62 9.41
N ARG A 131 -10.74 -21.42 8.37
CA ARG A 131 -12.08 -21.68 7.80
C ARG A 131 -12.77 -20.41 7.30
N LEU A 132 -11.97 -19.45 6.82
CA LEU A 132 -12.41 -18.20 6.19
C LEU A 132 -12.10 -18.24 4.70
N ALA A 133 -13.00 -17.71 3.90
CA ALA A 133 -12.77 -17.54 2.47
C ALA A 133 -11.78 -16.36 2.26
N PRO A 134 -10.74 -16.52 1.42
CA PRO A 134 -9.80 -15.43 1.18
C PRO A 134 -10.44 -14.32 0.36
N ALA A 135 -10.04 -13.08 0.63
CA ALA A 135 -10.38 -11.94 -0.20
C ALA A 135 -9.61 -11.98 -1.53
N PRO A 136 -10.27 -11.76 -2.67
CA PRO A 136 -9.59 -11.65 -3.95
C PRO A 136 -8.73 -10.37 -3.99
N LEU A 137 -7.56 -10.44 -4.63
CA LEU A 137 -6.68 -9.30 -4.81
C LEU A 137 -7.13 -8.48 -6.03
N GLY A 138 -7.57 -7.26 -5.80
CA GLY A 138 -7.92 -6.27 -6.82
C GLY A 138 -6.71 -5.56 -7.43
N SER A 139 -6.95 -4.51 -8.20
CA SER A 139 -5.90 -3.63 -8.74
C SER A 139 -6.35 -2.17 -8.72
N ALA A 140 -5.47 -1.29 -8.25
CA ALA A 140 -5.73 0.13 -8.26
C ALA A 140 -5.92 0.69 -9.70
N ALA A 141 -5.45 -0.02 -10.73
CA ALA A 141 -5.66 0.35 -12.13
C ALA A 141 -7.13 0.20 -12.58
N THR A 142 -7.91 -0.64 -11.90
CA THR A 142 -9.34 -0.89 -12.21
C THR A 142 -10.30 -0.03 -11.37
N MET A 143 -9.78 0.78 -10.44
CA MET A 143 -10.61 1.64 -9.59
C MET A 143 -11.30 2.73 -10.41
N ALA A 144 -12.63 2.81 -10.29
CA ALA A 144 -13.40 3.87 -10.92
C ALA A 144 -13.21 5.21 -10.18
N PRO A 145 -13.21 6.35 -10.90
CA PRO A 145 -13.21 7.66 -10.27
C PRO A 145 -14.42 7.82 -9.32
N LYS A 146 -14.16 8.28 -8.08
CA LYS A 146 -15.18 8.50 -7.04
C LYS A 146 -15.89 7.24 -6.54
N GLU A 147 -15.43 6.05 -6.91
CA GLU A 147 -15.94 4.80 -6.37
C GLU A 147 -15.88 4.82 -4.82
N PRO A 148 -16.97 4.44 -4.13
CA PRO A 148 -16.92 4.27 -2.69
C PRO A 148 -16.09 3.02 -2.37
N LEU A 149 -15.23 3.15 -1.37
CA LEU A 149 -14.36 2.09 -0.88
C LEU A 149 -14.77 1.71 0.53
N MET A 150 -14.72 0.42 0.85
CA MET A 150 -14.90 -0.07 2.20
C MET A 150 -13.52 -0.21 2.87
N ILE A 151 -13.40 0.34 4.08
CA ILE A 151 -12.30 0.03 4.99
C ILE A 151 -12.84 -0.90 6.07
N ALA A 152 -12.19 -2.03 6.27
CA ALA A 152 -12.55 -2.98 7.31
C ALA A 152 -11.32 -3.32 8.17
N SER A 153 -11.47 -3.20 9.48
CA SER A 153 -10.53 -3.66 10.50
C SER A 153 -11.10 -4.86 11.25
N GLY A 154 -10.24 -5.71 11.80
CA GLY A 154 -10.60 -6.90 12.58
C GLY A 154 -10.17 -6.79 14.03
N GLY A 155 -10.47 -7.84 14.83
CA GLY A 155 -10.25 -7.87 16.27
C GLY A 155 -11.45 -7.40 17.05
N GLU A 156 -11.33 -7.33 18.38
CA GLU A 156 -12.42 -7.00 19.32
C GLU A 156 -13.12 -5.67 18.98
N ASP A 157 -12.33 -4.66 18.57
CA ASP A 157 -12.83 -3.33 18.16
C ASP A 157 -12.97 -3.19 16.63
N GLY A 158 -13.05 -4.31 15.92
CA GLY A 158 -13.13 -4.33 14.45
C GLY A 158 -14.35 -3.56 13.95
N ALA A 159 -14.15 -2.76 12.89
CA ALA A 159 -15.20 -1.90 12.38
C ALA A 159 -15.12 -1.72 10.85
N VAL A 160 -16.26 -1.40 10.26
CA VAL A 160 -16.39 -1.12 8.83
C VAL A 160 -16.79 0.32 8.62
N SER A 161 -16.19 0.97 7.64
CA SER A 161 -16.58 2.31 7.20
C SER A 161 -16.44 2.49 5.69
N VAL A 162 -17.12 3.51 5.17
CA VAL A 162 -16.99 3.95 3.78
C VAL A 162 -15.97 5.08 3.72
N ALA A 163 -15.08 4.99 2.75
CA ALA A 163 -14.10 6.02 2.44
C ALA A 163 -14.10 6.32 0.93
N ARG A 164 -13.37 7.35 0.54
CA ARG A 164 -13.16 7.70 -0.88
C ARG A 164 -11.68 7.84 -1.14
N LEU A 165 -11.23 7.38 -2.29
CA LEU A 165 -9.90 7.68 -2.79
C LEU A 165 -9.80 9.19 -3.06
N VAL A 166 -8.85 9.85 -2.38
CA VAL A 166 -8.57 11.29 -2.54
C VAL A 166 -7.45 11.49 -3.56
N SER A 167 -6.37 10.73 -3.42
CA SER A 167 -5.25 10.78 -4.35
C SER A 167 -4.52 9.43 -4.44
N ARG A 168 -3.77 9.27 -5.53
CA ARG A 168 -2.82 8.18 -5.73
C ARG A 168 -1.50 8.77 -6.14
N ARG A 169 -0.48 8.63 -5.32
CA ARG A 169 0.84 9.22 -5.55
C ARG A 169 1.92 8.44 -4.81
N ALA A 170 3.19 8.72 -5.08
CA ALA A 170 4.25 8.20 -4.25
C ALA A 170 4.13 8.75 -2.82
N PHE A 171 4.37 7.90 -1.85
CA PHE A 171 4.58 8.26 -0.45
C PHE A 171 6.08 8.15 -0.16
N VAL A 172 6.65 9.18 0.45
CA VAL A 172 8.03 9.21 0.90
C VAL A 172 8.03 9.47 2.40
N GLY A 173 8.47 8.47 3.17
CA GLY A 173 8.57 8.55 4.63
C GLY A 173 9.82 9.32 5.05
N TYR A 174 9.75 9.96 6.23
CA TYR A 174 10.91 10.60 6.85
C TYR A 174 11.96 9.58 7.36
N TRP A 175 11.58 8.31 7.40
CA TRP A 175 12.46 7.16 7.65
C TRP A 175 12.64 6.38 6.35
N GLU A 176 13.75 6.02 5.92
CA GLU A 176 14.14 5.27 4.70
C GLU A 176 13.00 4.38 4.09
N TYR A 177 11.89 5.00 3.66
CA TYR A 177 10.67 4.33 3.20
C TYR A 177 10.02 5.08 2.03
N ARG A 178 9.64 4.34 1.00
CA ARG A 178 9.00 4.88 -0.20
C ARG A 178 8.03 3.86 -0.78
N ILE A 179 6.81 4.30 -1.07
CA ILE A 179 5.76 3.48 -1.68
C ILE A 179 5.29 4.15 -2.96
N ASP A 180 5.43 3.43 -4.07
CA ASP A 180 4.89 3.87 -5.36
C ASP A 180 3.38 3.69 -5.42
N GLY A 181 2.69 4.71 -5.92
CA GLY A 181 1.25 4.66 -6.14
C GLY A 181 0.43 4.41 -4.88
N ALA A 182 0.92 4.84 -3.70
CA ALA A 182 0.18 4.77 -2.45
C ALA A 182 -1.22 5.38 -2.58
N LEU A 183 -2.21 4.73 -1.97
CA LEU A 183 -3.62 5.13 -2.02
C LEU A 183 -3.94 5.97 -0.78
N PHE A 184 -4.45 7.18 -0.99
CA PHE A 184 -4.83 8.07 0.10
C PHE A 184 -6.33 8.22 0.16
N THR A 185 -6.92 7.91 1.30
CA THR A 185 -8.38 7.90 1.51
C THR A 185 -8.80 8.87 2.60
N SER A 186 -10.05 9.35 2.54
CA SER A 186 -10.71 10.16 3.56
C SER A 186 -12.18 9.73 3.68
N PRO A 187 -12.80 9.81 4.89
CA PRO A 187 -12.29 10.30 6.17
C PRO A 187 -11.25 9.37 6.82
N PRO A 188 -10.45 9.88 7.81
CA PRO A 188 -9.46 9.08 8.50
C PRO A 188 -10.09 8.10 9.50
N ARG A 189 -9.33 7.01 9.77
CA ARG A 189 -9.59 6.04 10.84
C ARG A 189 -8.35 5.88 11.71
N THR A 190 -8.53 5.60 12.98
CA THR A 190 -7.44 5.34 13.94
C THR A 190 -6.99 3.89 13.93
N ASP A 191 -7.88 2.95 13.61
CA ASP A 191 -7.68 1.50 13.51
C ASP A 191 -7.23 1.05 12.10
N HIS A 192 -6.49 1.91 11.40
CA HIS A 192 -6.04 1.68 10.02
C HIS A 192 -4.92 0.65 9.87
N SER A 193 -4.20 0.35 10.95
CA SER A 193 -3.01 -0.52 10.91
C SER A 193 -3.36 -1.93 10.43
N GLY A 194 -2.97 -2.29 9.21
CA GLY A 194 -3.28 -3.58 8.60
C GLY A 194 -4.71 -3.75 8.09
N ALA A 195 -5.59 -2.75 8.25
CA ALA A 195 -6.97 -2.79 7.76
C ALA A 195 -7.03 -2.97 6.24
N GLY A 196 -8.01 -3.73 5.77
CA GLY A 196 -8.25 -3.94 4.34
C GLY A 196 -9.01 -2.78 3.71
N LEU A 197 -8.57 -2.31 2.55
CA LEU A 197 -9.29 -1.40 1.68
C LEU A 197 -9.89 -2.19 0.52
N PHE A 198 -11.22 -2.15 0.36
CA PHE A 198 -11.94 -2.96 -0.62
C PHE A 198 -12.75 -2.09 -1.58
N ASN A 199 -12.83 -2.52 -2.84
CA ASN A 199 -13.74 -1.94 -3.83
C ASN A 199 -15.18 -2.49 -3.68
N SER A 200 -16.10 -2.00 -4.52
CA SER A 200 -17.51 -2.43 -4.55
C SER A 200 -17.72 -3.92 -4.89
N HIS A 201 -16.73 -4.57 -5.48
CA HIS A 201 -16.74 -6.00 -5.80
C HIS A 201 -16.20 -6.88 -4.66
N GLY A 202 -15.75 -6.28 -3.55
CA GLY A 202 -15.14 -6.98 -2.42
C GLY A 202 -13.71 -7.43 -2.69
N GLU A 203 -13.04 -6.83 -3.68
CA GLU A 203 -11.62 -7.09 -3.96
C GLU A 203 -10.75 -6.21 -3.07
N LEU A 204 -9.68 -6.80 -2.53
CA LEU A 204 -8.70 -6.08 -1.71
C LEU A 204 -7.84 -5.18 -2.60
N MET A 205 -7.87 -3.88 -2.35
CA MET A 205 -7.15 -2.86 -3.10
C MET A 205 -5.84 -2.45 -2.43
N GLY A 206 -5.80 -2.48 -1.09
CA GLY A 206 -4.63 -2.09 -0.32
C GLY A 206 -4.74 -2.44 1.15
N ILE A 207 -3.61 -2.33 1.85
CA ILE A 207 -3.49 -2.55 3.31
C ILE A 207 -3.18 -1.22 3.99
N GLY A 208 -3.92 -0.90 5.02
CA GLY A 208 -3.78 0.32 5.81
C GLY A 208 -2.42 0.40 6.52
N SER A 209 -1.76 1.55 6.38
CA SER A 209 -0.43 1.75 6.91
C SER A 209 -0.35 2.96 7.83
N LEU A 210 -0.79 4.13 7.41
CA LEU A 210 -0.54 5.37 8.13
C LEU A 210 -1.79 6.26 8.22
N TYR A 211 -1.88 7.01 9.30
CA TYR A 211 -2.62 8.25 9.34
C TYR A 211 -1.79 9.35 8.66
N VAL A 212 -2.42 10.17 7.83
CA VAL A 212 -1.78 11.32 7.19
C VAL A 212 -2.63 12.57 7.39
N ALA A 213 -1.97 13.68 7.72
CA ALA A 213 -2.64 14.97 7.91
C ALA A 213 -3.12 15.58 6.59
N ASP A 214 -2.52 15.16 5.46
CA ASP A 214 -2.87 15.63 4.13
C ASP A 214 -2.83 14.50 3.09
N THR A 215 -4.01 14.16 2.59
CA THR A 215 -4.20 13.14 1.55
C THR A 215 -4.03 13.69 0.13
N LEU A 216 -4.12 15.01 -0.07
CA LEU A 216 -3.95 15.64 -1.38
C LEU A 216 -2.47 15.73 -1.78
N GLY A 217 -1.60 16.03 -0.82
CA GLY A 217 -0.17 16.24 -1.07
C GLY A 217 0.13 17.51 -1.86
N THR A 218 -0.72 18.52 -1.74
CA THR A 218 -0.53 19.84 -2.38
C THR A 218 0.19 20.78 -1.43
N VAL A 219 1.16 21.56 -1.94
CA VAL A 219 1.98 22.45 -1.11
C VAL A 219 1.13 23.59 -0.52
N ASP A 220 0.25 24.20 -1.32
CA ASP A 220 -0.51 25.41 -0.96
C ASP A 220 -2.04 25.18 -0.92
N GLY A 221 -2.48 23.93 -0.87
CA GLY A 221 -3.90 23.56 -0.88
C GLY A 221 -4.50 23.30 0.50
N PRO A 222 -5.83 23.06 0.56
CA PRO A 222 -6.47 22.61 1.79
C PRO A 222 -5.92 21.26 2.21
N ARG A 223 -5.66 21.07 3.49
CA ARG A 223 -5.26 19.77 4.03
C ARG A 223 -6.46 18.94 4.36
N ILE A 224 -6.52 17.74 3.79
CA ILE A 224 -7.59 16.76 4.05
C ILE A 224 -6.97 15.58 4.79
N PRO A 225 -7.30 15.37 6.08
CA PRO A 225 -6.78 14.25 6.83
C PRO A 225 -7.37 12.93 6.32
N GLY A 226 -6.59 11.87 6.45
CA GLY A 226 -7.01 10.54 6.02
C GLY A 226 -6.00 9.46 6.34
N ASN A 227 -6.08 8.36 5.60
CA ASN A 227 -5.14 7.25 5.74
C ASN A 227 -4.42 6.97 4.42
N MET A 228 -3.23 6.43 4.55
CA MET A 228 -2.44 5.89 3.46
C MET A 228 -2.51 4.36 3.48
N PHE A 229 -2.82 3.79 2.32
CA PHE A 229 -2.84 2.35 2.08
C PHE A 229 -1.75 1.97 1.09
N VAL A 230 -1.07 0.86 1.36
CA VAL A 230 -0.12 0.25 0.43
C VAL A 230 -0.91 -0.58 -0.58
N PRO A 231 -0.83 -0.28 -1.90
CA PRO A 231 -1.63 -0.98 -2.90
C PRO A 231 -1.18 -2.43 -3.07
N VAL A 232 -2.12 -3.37 -3.17
CA VAL A 232 -1.82 -4.80 -3.38
C VAL A 232 -1.19 -5.10 -4.75
N ASP A 233 -1.21 -4.14 -5.66
CA ASP A 233 -0.45 -4.22 -6.91
C ASP A 233 1.06 -4.40 -6.66
N LEU A 234 1.58 -3.88 -5.54
CA LEU A 234 2.98 -4.06 -5.14
C LEU A 234 3.25 -5.44 -4.53
N LEU A 235 2.21 -6.14 -4.01
CA LEU A 235 2.35 -7.49 -3.48
C LEU A 235 2.44 -8.54 -4.60
N LYS A 236 1.59 -8.42 -5.62
CA LYS A 236 1.42 -9.44 -6.66
C LYS A 236 2.74 -9.93 -7.28
N PRO A 237 3.66 -9.05 -7.70
CA PRO A 237 4.91 -9.49 -8.34
C PRO A 237 5.89 -10.16 -7.39
N VAL A 238 5.75 -9.98 -6.07
CA VAL A 238 6.70 -10.46 -5.07
C VAL A 238 6.12 -11.54 -4.14
N LEU A 239 4.82 -11.86 -4.25
CA LEU A 239 4.13 -12.77 -3.33
C LEU A 239 4.78 -14.15 -3.25
N ASP A 240 5.10 -14.75 -4.38
CA ASP A 240 5.72 -16.08 -4.42
C ASP A 240 7.14 -16.06 -3.82
N GLU A 241 7.88 -14.98 -4.03
CA GLU A 241 9.20 -14.78 -3.44
C GLU A 241 9.09 -14.60 -1.91
N LEU A 242 8.14 -13.81 -1.43
CA LEU A 242 7.87 -13.64 -0.01
C LEU A 242 7.48 -14.97 0.66
N ARG A 243 6.64 -15.77 0.00
CA ARG A 243 6.25 -17.09 0.52
C ARG A 243 7.40 -18.07 0.63
N ARG A 244 8.32 -18.05 -0.32
CA ARG A 244 9.44 -18.98 -0.41
C ARG A 244 10.63 -18.55 0.47
N ASP A 245 10.99 -17.27 0.40
CA ASP A 245 12.25 -16.76 0.93
C ASP A 245 12.07 -15.87 2.17
N GLY A 246 10.81 -15.57 2.54
CA GLY A 246 10.47 -14.70 3.67
C GLY A 246 10.73 -13.21 3.44
N ARG A 247 11.21 -12.84 2.24
CA ARG A 247 11.51 -11.46 1.83
C ARG A 247 11.64 -11.37 0.31
N SER A 248 11.45 -10.18 -0.26
CA SER A 248 11.73 -9.93 -1.68
C SER A 248 13.20 -9.52 -1.88
N ARG A 249 13.69 -9.63 -3.13
CA ARG A 249 15.01 -9.10 -3.50
C ARG A 249 15.09 -7.59 -3.27
N ALA A 250 14.00 -6.88 -3.50
CA ALA A 250 13.92 -5.44 -3.26
C ALA A 250 14.01 -5.07 -1.77
N SER A 251 13.81 -6.03 -0.84
CA SER A 251 14.03 -5.86 0.60
C SER A 251 15.50 -5.76 0.99
N HIS A 252 16.42 -6.23 0.14
CA HIS A 252 17.86 -6.04 0.31
C HIS A 252 18.23 -4.62 -0.07
N ARG A 253 18.06 -3.68 0.86
CA ARG A 253 18.30 -2.26 0.67
C ARG A 253 19.39 -1.76 1.60
N ALA A 254 20.23 -0.88 1.06
CA ALA A 254 21.17 -0.11 1.86
C ALA A 254 20.41 0.68 2.94
N TRP A 255 20.91 0.63 4.15
CA TRP A 255 20.37 1.37 5.29
C TRP A 255 21.50 2.12 5.99
N ILE A 256 21.26 3.38 6.31
CA ILE A 256 22.20 4.22 7.05
C ILE A 256 21.71 4.63 8.43
N GLY A 257 20.39 4.56 8.67
CA GLY A 257 19.81 4.77 9.99
C GLY A 257 19.53 6.22 10.33
N ILE A 258 19.01 7.00 9.39
CA ILE A 258 18.58 8.38 9.62
C ILE A 258 17.08 8.56 9.44
N ASN A 259 16.56 9.58 10.11
CA ASN A 259 15.27 10.17 9.79
C ASN A 259 15.52 11.55 9.21
N ALA A 260 14.94 11.85 8.04
CA ALA A 260 15.16 13.12 7.37
C ALA A 260 13.85 13.68 6.81
N ILE A 261 13.79 15.00 6.67
CA ILE A 261 12.65 15.70 6.05
C ILE A 261 13.14 16.65 4.98
N GLU A 262 12.23 16.99 4.08
CA GLU A 262 12.43 18.12 3.17
C GLU A 262 11.90 19.40 3.81
N LEU A 263 12.74 20.38 3.94
CA LEU A 263 12.42 21.70 4.49
C LEU A 263 13.12 22.76 3.66
N GLU A 264 12.37 23.71 3.10
CA GLU A 264 12.90 24.84 2.30
C GLU A 264 13.81 24.38 1.15
N GLY A 265 13.44 23.28 0.46
CA GLY A 265 14.22 22.71 -0.66
C GLY A 265 15.52 22.04 -0.24
N GLN A 266 15.68 21.71 1.03
CA GLN A 266 16.83 21.00 1.58
C GLN A 266 16.38 19.74 2.31
N VAL A 267 17.16 18.68 2.20
CA VAL A 267 16.95 17.45 2.97
C VAL A 267 17.74 17.56 4.28
N ARG A 268 17.02 17.66 5.39
CA ARG A 268 17.60 17.84 6.72
C ARG A 268 17.41 16.60 7.59
N VAL A 269 18.49 16.17 8.24
CA VAL A 269 18.49 15.08 9.21
C VAL A 269 17.75 15.53 10.47
N LEU A 270 16.70 14.79 10.86
CA LEU A 270 15.95 15.01 12.09
C LEU A 270 16.52 14.20 13.25
N ARG A 271 16.85 12.96 12.96
CA ARG A 271 17.34 12.00 13.94
C ARG A 271 18.34 11.04 13.28
N VAL A 272 19.32 10.63 14.04
CA VAL A 272 20.23 9.53 13.74
C VAL A 272 19.92 8.41 14.73
N ASN A 273 19.79 7.18 14.25
CA ASN A 273 19.53 6.02 15.10
C ASN A 273 20.84 5.60 15.78
N ASP A 274 20.76 5.30 17.06
CA ASP A 274 21.90 4.83 17.85
C ASP A 274 22.53 3.56 17.21
N ASP A 275 23.83 3.44 17.26
CA ASP A 275 24.60 2.33 16.67
C ASP A 275 24.32 2.10 15.18
N SER A 276 23.88 3.12 14.44
CA SER A 276 23.67 3.03 12.99
C SER A 276 24.92 3.40 12.21
N PRO A 277 24.99 3.04 10.90
CA PRO A 277 26.06 3.49 10.02
C PRO A 277 26.26 5.00 9.99
N ALA A 278 25.17 5.78 10.01
CA ALA A 278 25.23 7.25 10.03
C ALA A 278 25.78 7.78 11.36
N ASP A 279 25.40 7.16 12.48
CA ASP A 279 25.95 7.47 13.80
C ASP A 279 27.46 7.23 13.86
N ALA A 280 27.88 6.05 13.43
CA ALA A 280 29.29 5.68 13.37
C ALA A 280 30.12 6.62 12.45
N ALA A 281 29.50 7.15 11.38
CA ALA A 281 30.13 8.11 10.48
C ALA A 281 30.12 9.56 10.99
N GLY A 282 29.44 9.83 12.11
CA GLY A 282 29.35 11.15 12.71
C GLY A 282 28.33 12.09 12.08
N VAL A 283 27.30 11.56 11.42
CA VAL A 283 26.11 12.33 11.00
C VAL A 283 25.38 12.79 12.25
N GLN A 284 24.84 14.01 12.23
CA GLN A 284 24.16 14.59 13.38
C GLN A 284 22.78 15.15 13.00
N PRO A 285 21.82 15.17 13.94
CA PRO A 285 20.59 15.94 13.77
C PRO A 285 20.90 17.40 13.41
N GLY A 286 20.17 17.94 12.43
CA GLY A 286 20.38 19.28 11.88
C GLY A 286 21.30 19.35 10.67
N ASP A 287 22.04 18.29 10.33
CA ASP A 287 22.82 18.24 9.08
C ASP A 287 21.88 18.35 7.88
N SER A 288 22.26 19.16 6.87
CA SER A 288 21.59 19.16 5.57
C SER A 288 22.38 18.30 4.59
N ILE A 289 21.74 17.30 4.00
CA ILE A 289 22.37 16.42 3.01
C ILE A 289 22.42 17.15 1.67
N VAL A 290 23.63 17.35 1.14
CA VAL A 290 23.90 18.07 -0.11
C VAL A 290 24.01 17.08 -1.27
N SER A 291 24.76 15.99 -1.10
CA SER A 291 24.92 14.96 -2.10
C SER A 291 25.15 13.58 -1.49
N ILE A 292 24.87 12.54 -2.26
CA ILE A 292 25.26 11.16 -1.99
C ILE A 292 25.98 10.59 -3.23
N ASP A 293 27.19 10.06 -3.04
CA ASP A 293 28.05 9.53 -4.10
C ASP A 293 28.20 10.53 -5.29
N GLY A 294 28.29 11.84 -4.98
CA GLY A 294 28.40 12.92 -5.97
C GLY A 294 27.07 13.32 -6.63
N THR A 295 25.97 12.60 -6.37
CA THR A 295 24.64 12.97 -6.86
C THR A 295 24.01 14.01 -5.93
N ALA A 296 23.70 15.20 -6.45
CA ALA A 296 23.07 16.28 -5.68
C ALA A 296 21.66 15.88 -5.21
N ILE A 297 21.35 16.20 -3.94
CA ILE A 297 20.07 15.86 -3.31
C ILE A 297 19.29 17.14 -3.04
N ALA A 298 18.17 17.31 -3.78
CA ALA A 298 17.25 18.44 -3.60
C ALA A 298 15.92 18.03 -2.94
N ALA A 299 15.61 16.73 -2.89
CA ALA A 299 14.36 16.19 -2.36
C ALA A 299 14.61 14.92 -1.56
N LEU A 300 13.73 14.64 -0.59
CA LEU A 300 13.80 13.42 0.22
C LEU A 300 13.66 12.15 -0.62
N ASP A 301 12.79 12.18 -1.63
CA ASP A 301 12.64 11.06 -2.57
C ASP A 301 13.93 10.74 -3.32
N ALA A 302 14.64 11.78 -3.78
CA ALA A 302 15.93 11.63 -4.44
C ALA A 302 16.99 11.01 -3.53
N LEU A 303 16.99 11.37 -2.23
CA LEU A 303 17.91 10.77 -1.27
C LEU A 303 17.72 9.26 -1.15
N TRP A 304 16.46 8.80 -0.93
CA TRP A 304 16.19 7.38 -0.79
C TRP A 304 16.44 6.61 -2.08
N GLN A 305 16.05 7.15 -3.23
CA GLN A 305 16.34 6.52 -4.52
C GLN A 305 17.84 6.39 -4.76
N SER A 306 18.63 7.45 -4.51
CA SER A 306 20.10 7.42 -4.68
C SER A 306 20.75 6.42 -3.73
N LEU A 307 20.30 6.36 -2.47
CA LEU A 307 20.78 5.38 -1.50
C LEU A 307 20.57 3.94 -1.97
N TRP A 308 19.43 3.64 -2.59
CA TRP A 308 19.06 2.28 -2.98
C TRP A 308 19.50 1.91 -4.40
N SER A 309 19.77 2.86 -5.29
CA SER A 309 20.19 2.60 -6.68
C SER A 309 21.65 2.16 -6.80
N GLY A 310 22.45 2.29 -5.77
CA GLY A 310 23.89 2.06 -5.79
C GLY A 310 24.36 0.60 -5.80
N GLY A 311 23.48 -0.38 -6.04
CA GLY A 311 23.85 -1.80 -6.14
C GLY A 311 23.77 -2.54 -4.82
N ALA A 312 24.90 -3.10 -4.34
CA ALA A 312 24.91 -3.90 -3.11
C ALA A 312 24.43 -3.09 -1.89
N PRO A 313 23.61 -3.70 -1.01
CA PRO A 313 23.13 -3.01 0.20
C PRO A 313 24.24 -2.69 1.18
N GLU A 314 25.32 -3.47 1.17
CA GLU A 314 26.50 -3.26 2.02
C GLU A 314 27.63 -2.67 1.18
N ARG A 315 27.81 -1.36 1.29
CA ARG A 315 28.84 -0.60 0.58
C ARG A 315 29.20 0.68 1.30
N GLU A 316 30.34 1.27 0.97
CA GLU A 316 30.65 2.63 1.38
C GLU A 316 29.87 3.62 0.48
N VAL A 317 29.19 4.56 1.08
CA VAL A 317 28.60 5.74 0.42
C VAL A 317 29.27 6.99 0.93
N THR A 318 29.45 7.97 0.06
CA THR A 318 30.01 9.27 0.40
C THR A 318 28.87 10.28 0.53
N LEU A 319 28.63 10.78 1.75
CA LEU A 319 27.68 11.87 2.01
C LEU A 319 28.43 13.18 2.06
N GLU A 320 28.01 14.16 1.27
CA GLU A 320 28.36 15.56 1.48
C GLU A 320 27.23 16.23 2.27
N ILE A 321 27.57 16.73 3.44
CA ILE A 321 26.62 17.40 4.34
C ILE A 321 27.01 18.84 4.60
N ARG A 322 26.04 19.67 4.94
CA ARG A 322 26.26 21.01 5.48
C ARG A 322 25.84 21.04 6.93
N ARG A 323 26.78 21.39 7.80
CA ARG A 323 26.61 21.58 9.24
C ARG A 323 26.90 23.02 9.61
N GLY A 324 25.84 23.81 9.80
CA GLY A 324 25.99 25.27 9.92
C GLY A 324 26.56 25.89 8.63
N ALA A 325 27.70 26.56 8.73
CA ALA A 325 28.40 27.15 7.57
C ALA A 325 29.42 26.21 6.91
N GLU A 326 29.70 25.05 7.51
CA GLU A 326 30.73 24.15 7.04
C GLU A 326 30.13 23.05 6.15
N THR A 327 30.81 22.73 5.05
CA THR A 327 30.56 21.50 4.26
C THR A 327 31.53 20.42 4.70
N LYS A 328 31.01 19.22 4.95
CA LYS A 328 31.78 18.05 5.38
C LYS A 328 31.49 16.87 4.47
N THR A 329 32.50 16.08 4.20
CA THR A 329 32.38 14.82 3.50
C THR A 329 32.51 13.67 4.51
N LEU A 330 31.49 12.84 4.60
CA LEU A 330 31.44 11.68 5.50
C LEU A 330 31.34 10.39 4.68
N LYS A 331 32.12 9.39 5.08
CA LYS A 331 32.06 8.05 4.52
C LYS A 331 31.20 7.17 5.42
N VAL A 332 30.12 6.67 4.89
CA VAL A 332 29.14 5.86 5.62
C VAL A 332 29.15 4.44 5.08
N GLN A 333 29.49 3.48 5.93
CA GLN A 333 29.41 2.07 5.58
C GLN A 333 27.99 1.58 5.75
N THR A 334 27.23 1.46 4.65
CA THR A 334 25.84 1.00 4.69
C THR A 334 25.74 -0.48 5.08
N VAL A 335 24.57 -0.87 5.62
CA VAL A 335 24.26 -2.27 5.94
C VAL A 335 22.96 -2.69 5.26
N ASP A 336 22.78 -3.99 5.05
CA ASP A 336 21.50 -4.53 4.60
C ASP A 336 20.45 -4.34 5.70
N ARG A 337 19.38 -3.60 5.41
CA ARG A 337 18.30 -3.32 6.37
C ARG A 337 17.76 -4.59 7.03
N MET A 338 17.61 -5.68 6.28
CA MET A 338 17.10 -6.95 6.81
C MET A 338 18.00 -7.59 7.88
N ARG A 339 19.31 -7.27 7.89
CA ARG A 339 20.24 -7.78 8.91
C ARG A 339 20.20 -7.01 10.22
N THR A 340 19.60 -5.82 10.22
CA THR A 340 19.45 -5.00 11.45
C THR A 340 18.29 -5.46 12.34
N LEU A 341 17.40 -6.29 11.81
CA LEU A 341 16.21 -6.79 12.51
C LEU A 341 16.57 -7.97 13.40
N ARG A 342 16.07 -7.96 14.62
CA ARG A 342 16.24 -9.04 15.57
C ARG A 342 15.19 -10.12 15.33
N ARG A 343 15.57 -11.37 15.58
CA ARG A 343 14.67 -12.53 15.47
C ARG A 343 14.53 -13.18 16.80
N ALA A 344 13.40 -13.88 17.02
CA ALA A 344 13.24 -14.74 18.18
C ALA A 344 14.35 -15.81 18.20
N GLU A 345 14.92 -16.08 19.36
CA GLU A 345 15.89 -17.13 19.53
C GLU A 345 15.18 -18.49 19.40
N GLY A 346 15.67 -19.36 18.52
CA GLY A 346 15.17 -20.73 18.36
C GLY A 346 14.24 -20.99 17.18
N ILE A 347 14.15 -20.06 16.22
CA ILE A 347 13.45 -20.28 14.92
C ILE A 347 14.44 -20.25 13.75
#